data_727cf8612a0c830ba973d936cbfc004c
#
_entry.id   727cf8612a0c830ba973d936cbfc004c
#
_cell.length_a   1.000
_cell.length_b   1.000
_cell.length_c   1.000
_cell.angle_alpha   90.00
_cell.angle_beta   90.00
_cell.angle_gamma   90.00
#
_symmetry.space_group_name_H-M   'P 1'
#
loop_
_entity.id
_entity.type
_entity.pdbx_description
1 polymer ?
#
loop_
_entity_poly.entity_id
_entity_poly.type
_entity_poly.pdbx_seq_one_letter_code
_entity_poly.pdbx_strand_id
1 'polypeptide(L)'
;MGALGPPGDPCSMWTELFGFWARPGDSWPRDPPCRSFVGPSVPIIATLDLHANVSEEMMQATDILIGYRTNPHVDLYERGKEAARSMLEMFNGVQPTSYRIRLPLVAPSVTQLTAPGYPYGELIQRGQTYVNDTVMNVTILAGFAFADTPKNGMTIIVTTRDNLKHAKESATELAEAAWLDRSRYRPAMLSLDEAIRLAGETIQNPALPALLFADPADNPGGGGRGNTTTILSAFLETGIRDCVLAVFYDPVAVNAAFAAGEGACLPLTLNSAEDNQY
;
A
#
# COMPACT_ATOMS: atom_id res chain seq x y z
N MET A 1 1.31 24.00 16.93
CA MET A 1 2.38 23.09 17.41
C MET A 1 1.70 21.92 18.12
N GLY A 2 1.38 20.87 17.37
CA GLY A 2 0.78 19.63 17.90
C GLY A 2 1.89 18.70 18.36
N ALA A 3 1.74 18.10 19.53
CA ALA A 3 2.70 17.19 20.12
C ALA A 3 2.87 15.94 19.22
N LEU A 4 4.08 15.69 18.79
CA LEU A 4 4.50 14.43 18.20
C LEU A 4 4.35 13.33 19.27
N GLY A 5 3.68 12.24 18.95
CA GLY A 5 3.60 11.05 19.81
C GLY A 5 4.99 10.48 20.09
N PRO A 6 5.14 9.57 21.06
CA PRO A 6 6.45 9.05 21.43
C PRO A 6 7.13 8.37 20.24
N PRO A 7 8.43 8.58 20.04
CA PRO A 7 9.18 7.93 18.98
C PRO A 7 9.26 6.42 19.28
N GLY A 8 8.70 5.60 18.40
CA GLY A 8 8.81 4.15 18.54
C GLY A 8 7.63 3.31 18.02
N ASP A 9 6.55 3.93 17.56
CA ASP A 9 5.46 3.19 16.93
C ASP A 9 5.57 3.29 15.40
N PRO A 10 6.00 2.22 14.69
CA PRO A 10 6.09 2.23 13.24
C PRO A 10 4.72 2.49 12.56
N CYS A 11 3.61 2.19 13.25
CA CYS A 11 2.28 2.58 12.78
C CYS A 11 2.07 4.10 12.72
N SER A 12 2.72 4.89 13.61
CA SER A 12 2.52 6.34 13.64
C SER A 12 3.10 7.06 12.42
N MET A 13 4.24 6.60 11.90
CA MET A 13 4.90 7.23 10.74
C MET A 13 4.07 7.06 9.46
N TRP A 14 3.39 5.93 9.29
CA TRP A 14 2.49 5.69 8.17
C TRP A 14 1.15 6.40 8.32
N THR A 15 0.73 6.66 9.54
CA THR A 15 -0.47 7.44 9.85
C THR A 15 -0.33 8.90 9.39
N GLU A 16 0.86 9.49 9.51
CA GLU A 16 1.12 10.86 9.07
C GLU A 16 1.29 10.98 7.55
N LEU A 17 1.90 9.99 6.88
CA LEU A 17 2.10 9.97 5.43
C LEU A 17 0.82 9.66 4.64
N PHE A 18 -0.06 8.82 5.18
CA PHE A 18 -1.31 8.39 4.54
C PHE A 18 -2.56 9.00 5.16
N GLY A 19 -2.41 9.85 6.14
CA GLY A 19 -3.38 10.82 6.65
C GLY A 19 -4.72 10.28 7.21
N PHE A 20 -5.00 8.96 7.14
CA PHE A 20 -6.34 8.45 7.43
C PHE A 20 -6.38 7.01 7.95
N TRP A 21 -5.51 6.68 8.91
CA TRP A 21 -5.59 5.40 9.62
C TRP A 21 -6.27 5.62 10.99
N ALA A 22 -7.47 5.12 11.16
CA ALA A 22 -8.04 4.97 12.49
C ALA A 22 -7.52 3.68 13.13
N ARG A 23 -7.08 3.72 14.38
CA ARG A 23 -6.79 2.51 15.16
C ARG A 23 -8.06 1.67 15.30
N PRO A 24 -7.98 0.34 15.36
CA PRO A 24 -9.12 -0.48 15.75
C PRO A 24 -9.68 0.04 17.09
N GLY A 25 -10.95 0.44 17.11
CA GLY A 25 -11.62 0.96 18.30
C GLY A 25 -11.71 2.48 18.43
N ASP A 26 -10.95 3.27 17.64
CA ASP A 26 -11.13 4.71 17.62
C ASP A 26 -12.35 5.07 16.77
N SER A 27 -13.33 5.72 17.39
CA SER A 27 -14.34 6.46 16.66
C SER A 27 -13.65 7.63 16.01
N TRP A 28 -13.38 7.53 14.69
CA TRP A 28 -12.96 8.66 13.88
C TRP A 28 -13.89 9.86 14.16
N PRO A 29 -13.36 11.09 14.36
CA PRO A 29 -14.21 12.27 14.47
C PRO A 29 -15.14 12.29 13.25
N ARG A 30 -16.44 12.43 13.49
CA ARG A 30 -17.48 12.35 12.42
C ARG A 30 -17.31 13.40 11.34
N ASP A 31 -16.53 14.46 11.61
CA ASP A 31 -16.11 15.46 10.67
C ASP A 31 -14.58 15.41 10.52
N PRO A 32 -14.06 15.10 9.32
CA PRO A 32 -12.63 15.22 9.05
C PRO A 32 -12.18 16.64 9.43
N PRO A 33 -11.11 16.78 10.22
CA PRO A 33 -10.71 18.06 10.76
C PRO A 33 -10.50 19.14 9.69
N CYS A 34 -10.12 18.77 8.46
CA CYS A 34 -9.91 19.74 7.37
C CYS A 34 -11.22 20.41 6.93
N ARG A 35 -12.28 19.64 6.66
CA ARG A 35 -13.57 20.20 6.18
C ARG A 35 -14.25 21.06 7.25
N SER A 36 -14.23 20.63 8.51
CA SER A 36 -14.79 21.42 9.60
C SER A 36 -14.00 22.70 9.88
N PHE A 37 -12.69 22.70 9.55
CA PHE A 37 -11.83 23.85 9.75
C PHE A 37 -11.99 24.91 8.65
N VAL A 38 -12.04 24.48 7.37
CA VAL A 38 -12.10 25.40 6.22
C VAL A 38 -13.53 25.76 5.79
N GLY A 39 -14.54 25.03 6.26
CA GLY A 39 -15.94 25.19 5.90
C GLY A 39 -16.33 24.55 4.57
N PRO A 40 -17.65 24.58 4.22
CA PRO A 40 -18.18 23.82 3.10
C PRO A 40 -17.85 24.42 1.72
N SER A 41 -17.47 25.70 1.65
CA SER A 41 -17.24 26.42 0.38
C SER A 41 -15.81 26.35 -0.13
N VAL A 42 -14.84 25.89 0.69
CA VAL A 42 -13.43 25.79 0.27
C VAL A 42 -13.20 24.42 -0.39
N PRO A 43 -12.75 24.36 -1.66
CA PRO A 43 -12.46 23.11 -2.31
C PRO A 43 -11.35 22.32 -1.60
N ILE A 44 -11.54 21.02 -1.46
CA ILE A 44 -10.52 20.09 -0.92
C ILE A 44 -10.28 18.98 -1.93
N ILE A 45 -9.04 18.88 -2.39
CA ILE A 45 -8.57 17.76 -3.22
C ILE A 45 -7.47 17.02 -2.44
N ALA A 46 -7.55 15.70 -2.38
CA ALA A 46 -6.50 14.90 -1.79
C ALA A 46 -5.90 13.94 -2.82
N THR A 47 -4.56 13.83 -2.81
CA THR A 47 -3.85 12.77 -3.54
C THR A 47 -3.60 11.61 -2.59
N LEU A 48 -3.79 10.40 -3.09
CA LEU A 48 -3.72 9.17 -2.28
C LEU A 48 -2.75 8.17 -2.91
N ASP A 49 -2.03 7.48 -2.05
CA ASP A 49 -1.35 6.26 -2.43
C ASP A 49 -2.36 5.23 -2.96
N LEU A 50 -1.95 4.44 -3.95
CA LEU A 50 -2.85 3.43 -4.54
C LEU A 50 -3.26 2.31 -3.59
N HIS A 51 -2.57 2.15 -2.44
CA HIS A 51 -2.93 1.22 -1.38
C HIS A 51 -3.96 1.81 -0.39
N ALA A 52 -4.48 3.00 -0.60
CA ALA A 52 -5.41 3.63 0.33
C ALA A 52 -6.73 2.85 0.47
N ASN A 53 -7.23 2.80 1.70
CA ASN A 53 -8.57 2.28 2.05
C ASN A 53 -9.53 3.46 2.24
N VAL A 54 -10.39 3.71 1.28
CA VAL A 54 -11.26 4.90 1.26
C VAL A 54 -12.53 4.68 2.09
N SER A 55 -12.76 5.58 3.03
CA SER A 55 -13.98 5.61 3.83
C SER A 55 -15.07 6.51 3.21
N GLU A 56 -16.27 6.43 3.76
CA GLU A 56 -17.37 7.34 3.39
C GLU A 56 -17.05 8.76 3.83
N GLU A 57 -16.45 8.92 5.00
CA GLU A 57 -16.04 10.21 5.55
C GLU A 57 -14.99 10.90 4.67
N MET A 58 -14.04 10.14 4.08
CA MET A 58 -13.09 10.70 3.11
C MET A 58 -13.81 11.26 1.87
N MET A 59 -14.79 10.52 1.34
CA MET A 59 -15.59 10.97 0.21
C MET A 59 -16.39 12.24 0.53
N GLN A 60 -16.96 12.33 1.73
CA GLN A 60 -17.73 13.49 2.16
C GLN A 60 -16.86 14.71 2.49
N ALA A 61 -15.64 14.48 2.93
CA ALA A 61 -14.72 15.54 3.30
C ALA A 61 -14.06 16.23 2.13
N THR A 62 -13.91 15.53 1.00
CA THR A 62 -13.16 15.98 -0.16
C THR A 62 -14.08 16.14 -1.37
N ASP A 63 -13.72 17.05 -2.23
CA ASP A 63 -14.43 17.25 -3.50
C ASP A 63 -13.89 16.28 -4.57
N ILE A 64 -12.57 16.00 -4.55
CA ILE A 64 -11.92 15.05 -5.46
C ILE A 64 -10.85 14.25 -4.71
N LEU A 65 -10.82 12.95 -4.95
CA LEU A 65 -9.74 12.04 -4.54
C LEU A 65 -8.99 11.56 -5.77
N ILE A 66 -7.67 11.74 -5.79
CA ILE A 66 -6.81 11.38 -6.92
C ILE A 66 -5.78 10.34 -6.45
N GLY A 67 -5.92 9.10 -6.92
CA GLY A 67 -4.99 8.02 -6.59
C GLY A 67 -3.75 7.99 -7.48
N TYR A 68 -2.63 7.53 -6.92
CA TYR A 68 -1.45 7.16 -7.71
C TYR A 68 -1.82 6.05 -8.69
N ARG A 69 -1.13 6.01 -9.83
CA ARG A 69 -1.40 5.08 -10.93
C ARG A 69 -0.23 4.13 -11.21
N THR A 70 0.85 4.28 -10.45
CA THR A 70 2.05 3.46 -10.64
C THR A 70 2.51 2.82 -9.34
N ASN A 71 2.89 1.56 -9.43
CA ASN A 71 3.61 0.82 -8.39
C ASN A 71 4.85 0.18 -9.03
N PRO A 72 6.07 0.64 -8.72
CA PRO A 72 6.43 1.66 -7.70
C PRO A 72 5.86 3.06 -7.95
N HIS A 73 5.75 3.87 -6.88
CA HIS A 73 5.14 5.20 -6.89
C HIS A 73 6.06 6.24 -7.54
N VAL A 74 6.04 6.35 -8.86
CA VAL A 74 6.88 7.27 -9.63
C VAL A 74 6.10 8.46 -10.21
N ASP A 75 4.78 8.48 -10.04
CA ASP A 75 3.88 9.46 -10.65
C ASP A 75 3.31 10.52 -9.68
N LEU A 76 3.91 10.67 -8.48
CA LEU A 76 3.44 11.61 -7.45
C LEU A 76 3.35 13.06 -7.98
N TYR A 77 4.38 13.48 -8.72
CA TYR A 77 4.42 14.83 -9.30
C TYR A 77 3.28 15.06 -10.30
N GLU A 78 2.98 14.06 -11.16
CA GLU A 78 1.89 14.16 -12.12
C GLU A 78 0.52 14.16 -11.42
N ARG A 79 0.35 13.45 -10.32
CA ARG A 79 -0.89 13.51 -9.50
C ARG A 79 -1.06 14.88 -8.85
N GLY A 80 0.03 15.47 -8.34
CA GLY A 80 0.00 16.85 -7.83
C GLY A 80 -0.41 17.87 -8.91
N LYS A 81 0.11 17.73 -10.13
CA LYS A 81 -0.29 18.57 -11.28
C LYS A 81 -1.76 18.39 -11.66
N GLU A 82 -2.25 17.15 -11.63
CA GLU A 82 -3.65 16.85 -11.89
C GLU A 82 -4.56 17.48 -10.83
N ALA A 83 -4.19 17.38 -9.56
CA ALA A 83 -4.90 18.02 -8.46
C ALA A 83 -4.97 19.56 -8.64
N ALA A 84 -3.84 20.17 -9.00
CA ALA A 84 -3.79 21.61 -9.26
C ALA A 84 -4.68 22.05 -10.44
N ARG A 85 -4.70 21.28 -11.53
CA ARG A 85 -5.58 21.56 -12.68
C ARG A 85 -7.05 21.43 -12.28
N SER A 86 -7.42 20.35 -11.58
CA SER A 86 -8.80 20.17 -11.08
C SER A 86 -9.21 21.29 -10.13
N MET A 87 -8.31 21.76 -9.26
CA MET A 87 -8.56 22.89 -8.39
C MET A 87 -8.83 24.17 -9.18
N LEU A 88 -8.08 24.45 -10.24
CA LEU A 88 -8.30 25.59 -11.10
C LEU A 88 -9.67 25.50 -11.83
N GLU A 89 -10.07 24.32 -12.28
CA GLU A 89 -11.41 24.12 -12.85
C GLU A 89 -12.52 24.44 -11.84
N MET A 90 -12.36 23.99 -10.58
CA MET A 90 -13.31 24.30 -9.51
C MET A 90 -13.39 25.81 -9.22
N PHE A 91 -12.26 26.51 -9.18
CA PHE A 91 -12.24 27.97 -9.04
C PHE A 91 -12.91 28.69 -10.22
N ASN A 92 -12.93 28.06 -11.39
CA ASN A 92 -13.66 28.56 -12.57
C ASN A 92 -15.14 28.10 -12.61
N GLY A 93 -15.65 27.54 -11.52
CA GLY A 93 -17.05 27.21 -11.34
C GLY A 93 -17.46 25.78 -11.66
N VAL A 94 -16.51 24.90 -12.02
CA VAL A 94 -16.82 23.47 -12.20
C VAL A 94 -17.19 22.85 -10.85
N GLN A 95 -18.32 22.13 -10.82
CA GLN A 95 -18.78 21.40 -9.64
C GLN A 95 -18.50 19.90 -9.85
N PRO A 96 -17.43 19.34 -9.25
CA PRO A 96 -17.13 17.93 -9.42
C PRO A 96 -18.19 17.07 -8.73
N THR A 97 -18.56 15.97 -9.36
CA THR A 97 -19.46 14.96 -8.81
C THR A 97 -18.79 13.59 -8.90
N SER A 98 -18.60 12.95 -7.76
CA SER A 98 -17.90 11.67 -7.65
C SER A 98 -18.86 10.53 -7.31
N TYR A 99 -18.60 9.36 -7.90
CA TYR A 99 -19.26 8.12 -7.52
C TYR A 99 -18.22 7.06 -7.17
N ARG A 100 -18.42 6.38 -6.03
CA ARG A 100 -17.50 5.37 -5.50
C ARG A 100 -18.15 3.99 -5.48
N ILE A 101 -17.40 2.99 -5.92
CA ILE A 101 -17.69 1.58 -5.69
C ILE A 101 -16.52 0.95 -4.96
N ARG A 102 -16.80 0.22 -3.87
CA ARG A 102 -15.82 -0.61 -3.19
C ARG A 102 -16.18 -2.08 -3.43
N LEU A 103 -15.23 -2.83 -3.95
CA LEU A 103 -15.35 -4.27 -4.15
C LEU A 103 -14.84 -5.03 -2.93
N PRO A 104 -15.45 -6.19 -2.58
CA PRO A 104 -14.90 -7.09 -1.58
C PRO A 104 -13.72 -7.89 -2.17
N LEU A 105 -12.76 -7.16 -2.74
CA LEU A 105 -11.56 -7.69 -3.38
C LEU A 105 -10.34 -7.09 -2.67
N VAL A 106 -9.77 -7.86 -1.74
CA VAL A 106 -8.53 -7.53 -1.03
C VAL A 106 -7.39 -8.23 -1.76
N ALA A 107 -6.75 -7.50 -2.68
CA ALA A 107 -5.66 -8.03 -3.47
C ALA A 107 -4.37 -8.05 -2.64
N PRO A 108 -3.59 -9.15 -2.63
CA PRO A 108 -2.27 -9.17 -2.04
C PRO A 108 -1.36 -8.11 -2.66
N SER A 109 -0.53 -7.42 -1.84
CA SER A 109 0.32 -6.31 -2.29
C SER A 109 1.24 -6.69 -3.46
N VAL A 110 1.72 -7.94 -3.50
CA VAL A 110 2.56 -8.47 -4.59
C VAL A 110 1.85 -8.55 -5.94
N THR A 111 0.51 -8.49 -5.97
CA THR A 111 -0.30 -8.48 -7.20
C THR A 111 -0.75 -7.08 -7.61
N GLN A 112 -0.38 -6.06 -6.84
CA GLN A 112 -0.74 -4.67 -7.08
C GLN A 112 0.31 -3.91 -7.92
N LEU A 113 1.13 -4.63 -8.67
CA LEU A 113 2.06 -4.04 -9.63
C LEU A 113 1.30 -3.46 -10.83
N THR A 114 1.84 -2.37 -11.38
CA THR A 114 1.23 -1.66 -12.50
C THR A 114 1.98 -1.83 -13.81
N ALA A 115 2.96 -2.72 -13.83
CA ALA A 115 3.68 -3.11 -15.06
C ALA A 115 2.75 -3.85 -16.04
N PRO A 116 3.08 -3.87 -17.35
CA PRO A 116 2.33 -4.63 -18.34
C PRO A 116 2.17 -6.10 -17.95
N GLY A 117 0.98 -6.66 -18.16
CA GLY A 117 0.63 -8.04 -17.80
C GLY A 117 0.05 -8.21 -16.39
N TYR A 118 0.10 -7.17 -15.55
CA TYR A 118 -0.54 -7.19 -14.24
C TYR A 118 -1.97 -6.66 -14.31
N PRO A 119 -2.96 -7.37 -13.73
CA PRO A 119 -4.37 -7.02 -13.85
C PRO A 119 -4.69 -5.64 -13.29
N TYR A 120 -3.99 -5.24 -12.24
CA TYR A 120 -4.19 -3.93 -11.62
C TYR A 120 -3.73 -2.79 -12.53
N GLY A 121 -2.57 -2.92 -13.19
CA GLY A 121 -2.08 -1.94 -14.15
C GLY A 121 -3.00 -1.82 -15.38
N GLU A 122 -3.49 -2.96 -15.88
CA GLU A 122 -4.44 -3.00 -17.00
C GLU A 122 -5.76 -2.31 -16.64
N LEU A 123 -6.27 -2.53 -15.42
CA LEU A 123 -7.48 -1.88 -14.94
C LEU A 123 -7.31 -0.36 -14.83
N ILE A 124 -6.17 0.10 -14.28
CA ILE A 124 -5.84 1.53 -14.23
C ILE A 124 -5.78 2.12 -15.64
N GLN A 125 -5.08 1.48 -16.58
CA GLN A 125 -5.00 1.94 -17.97
C GLN A 125 -6.38 2.01 -18.61
N ARG A 126 -7.22 1.00 -18.42
CA ARG A 126 -8.61 1.01 -18.86
C ARG A 126 -9.37 2.20 -18.25
N GLY A 127 -9.23 2.45 -16.95
CA GLY A 127 -9.86 3.59 -16.29
C GLY A 127 -9.45 4.93 -16.90
N GLN A 128 -8.19 5.08 -17.33
CA GLN A 128 -7.72 6.31 -17.94
C GLN A 128 -8.34 6.57 -19.33
N THR A 129 -8.83 5.56 -20.03
CA THR A 129 -9.54 5.77 -21.31
C THR A 129 -10.91 6.45 -21.16
N TYR A 130 -11.45 6.48 -19.94
CA TYR A 130 -12.72 7.17 -19.66
C TYR A 130 -12.53 8.68 -19.44
N VAL A 131 -11.30 9.15 -19.16
CA VAL A 131 -11.03 10.57 -18.89
C VAL A 131 -11.22 11.37 -20.18
N ASN A 132 -12.13 12.35 -20.13
CA ASN A 132 -12.53 13.19 -21.27
C ASN A 132 -13.13 14.50 -20.78
N ASP A 133 -13.85 15.25 -21.63
CA ASP A 133 -14.50 16.51 -21.27
C ASP A 133 -15.60 16.35 -20.19
N THR A 134 -16.16 15.16 -20.02
CA THR A 134 -17.16 14.88 -18.97
C THR A 134 -16.50 14.30 -17.73
N VAL A 135 -15.58 13.34 -17.88
CA VAL A 135 -14.90 12.66 -16.78
C VAL A 135 -13.59 13.36 -16.47
N MET A 136 -13.49 13.97 -15.30
CA MET A 136 -12.30 14.67 -14.82
C MET A 136 -11.20 13.72 -14.38
N ASN A 137 -11.58 12.67 -13.63
CA ASN A 137 -10.63 11.75 -13.01
C ASN A 137 -11.25 10.36 -12.84
N VAL A 138 -10.41 9.35 -13.00
CA VAL A 138 -10.69 7.97 -12.59
C VAL A 138 -9.57 7.53 -11.65
N THR A 139 -9.95 7.26 -10.40
CA THR A 139 -9.07 6.77 -9.34
C THR A 139 -9.43 5.33 -9.02
N ILE A 140 -8.44 4.44 -9.06
CA ILE A 140 -8.59 3.03 -8.71
C ILE A 140 -7.55 2.71 -7.64
N LEU A 141 -8.02 2.39 -6.44
CA LEU A 141 -7.19 2.11 -5.28
C LEU A 141 -7.32 0.63 -4.93
N ALA A 142 -6.21 -0.07 -4.83
CA ALA A 142 -6.20 -1.50 -4.58
C ALA A 142 -6.57 -1.87 -3.13
N GLY A 143 -6.46 -0.92 -2.21
CA GLY A 143 -6.52 -1.17 -0.77
C GLY A 143 -5.23 -1.78 -0.23
N PHE A 144 -5.12 -1.88 1.09
CA PHE A 144 -3.95 -2.40 1.76
C PHE A 144 -4.32 -3.65 2.55
N ALA A 145 -3.87 -4.82 2.07
CA ALA A 145 -4.27 -6.12 2.60
C ALA A 145 -3.91 -6.34 4.09
N PHE A 146 -2.84 -5.68 4.57
CA PHE A 146 -2.39 -5.78 5.97
C PHE A 146 -3.13 -4.86 6.93
N ALA A 147 -4.00 -3.97 6.42
CA ALA A 147 -4.80 -3.11 7.28
C ALA A 147 -6.03 -3.84 7.81
N ASP A 148 -6.11 -4.00 9.13
CA ASP A 148 -7.30 -4.54 9.80
C ASP A 148 -8.39 -3.45 9.90
N THR A 149 -9.10 -3.23 8.81
CA THR A 149 -10.16 -2.22 8.72
C THR A 149 -11.34 -2.74 7.90
N PRO A 150 -12.59 -2.43 8.31
CA PRO A 150 -13.77 -2.77 7.51
C PRO A 150 -13.85 -1.97 6.19
N LYS A 151 -12.96 -0.99 6.00
CA LYS A 151 -12.88 -0.15 4.78
C LYS A 151 -12.02 -0.81 3.70
N ASN A 152 -11.34 -1.92 4.00
CA ASN A 152 -10.43 -2.60 3.08
C ASN A 152 -11.16 -3.13 1.84
N GLY A 153 -10.45 -3.13 0.73
CA GLY A 153 -10.94 -3.60 -0.56
C GLY A 153 -10.72 -2.60 -1.69
N MET A 154 -10.61 -3.15 -2.90
CA MET A 154 -10.41 -2.33 -4.10
C MET A 154 -11.53 -1.31 -4.25
N THR A 155 -11.16 -0.06 -4.44
CA THR A 155 -12.09 1.07 -4.55
C THR A 155 -11.90 1.78 -5.88
N ILE A 156 -13.01 1.99 -6.59
CA ILE A 156 -13.07 2.72 -7.86
C ILE A 156 -13.86 3.99 -7.64
N ILE A 157 -13.29 5.12 -8.01
CA ILE A 157 -13.90 6.44 -7.91
C ILE A 157 -13.84 7.09 -9.29
N VAL A 158 -14.98 7.48 -9.80
CA VAL A 158 -15.08 8.28 -11.02
C VAL A 158 -15.63 9.66 -10.67
N THR A 159 -14.88 10.68 -11.03
CA THR A 159 -15.25 12.09 -10.83
C THR A 159 -15.56 12.73 -12.16
N THR A 160 -16.72 13.37 -12.26
CA THR A 160 -17.22 14.03 -13.47
C THR A 160 -17.46 15.52 -13.24
N ARG A 161 -17.59 16.28 -14.33
CA ARG A 161 -18.05 17.66 -14.33
C ARG A 161 -19.60 17.65 -14.31
N ASP A 162 -20.16 17.56 -13.09
CA ASP A 162 -21.63 17.61 -12.84
C ASP A 162 -22.46 16.55 -13.58
N ASN A 163 -22.00 15.29 -13.61
CA ASN A 163 -22.74 14.19 -14.23
C ASN A 163 -22.68 12.89 -13.41
N LEU A 164 -23.43 12.84 -12.31
CA LEU A 164 -23.49 11.69 -11.41
C LEU A 164 -23.89 10.38 -12.13
N LYS A 165 -24.80 10.47 -13.10
CA LYS A 165 -25.25 9.29 -13.84
C LYS A 165 -24.07 8.66 -14.60
N HIS A 166 -23.31 9.47 -15.33
CA HIS A 166 -22.15 9.00 -16.08
C HIS A 166 -21.03 8.50 -15.14
N ALA A 167 -20.81 9.18 -14.01
CA ALA A 167 -19.87 8.70 -13.00
C ALA A 167 -20.23 7.29 -12.49
N LYS A 168 -21.52 7.06 -12.22
CA LYS A 168 -22.03 5.76 -11.76
C LYS A 168 -21.89 4.67 -12.82
N GLU A 169 -22.27 4.95 -14.06
CA GLU A 169 -22.16 4.00 -15.17
C GLU A 169 -20.70 3.58 -15.38
N SER A 170 -19.79 4.53 -15.51
CA SER A 170 -18.35 4.29 -15.70
C SER A 170 -17.73 3.53 -14.53
N ALA A 171 -18.06 3.91 -13.29
CA ALA A 171 -17.56 3.20 -12.11
C ALA A 171 -18.08 1.75 -12.06
N THR A 172 -19.33 1.50 -12.46
CA THR A 172 -19.91 0.17 -12.49
C THR A 172 -19.21 -0.72 -13.52
N GLU A 173 -19.00 -0.23 -14.73
CA GLU A 173 -18.29 -0.98 -15.78
C GLU A 173 -16.85 -1.35 -15.37
N LEU A 174 -16.15 -0.43 -14.71
CA LEU A 174 -14.80 -0.70 -14.19
C LEU A 174 -14.81 -1.70 -13.03
N ALA A 175 -15.81 -1.60 -12.14
CA ALA A 175 -15.97 -2.51 -11.02
C ALA A 175 -16.31 -3.94 -11.49
N GLU A 176 -17.17 -4.09 -12.47
CA GLU A 176 -17.50 -5.36 -13.10
C GLU A 176 -16.26 -5.98 -13.77
N ALA A 177 -15.48 -5.18 -14.51
CA ALA A 177 -14.24 -5.65 -15.10
C ALA A 177 -13.24 -6.14 -14.08
N ALA A 178 -13.02 -5.38 -13.00
CA ALA A 178 -12.15 -5.79 -11.90
C ALA A 178 -12.62 -7.09 -11.23
N TRP A 179 -13.93 -7.24 -11.02
CA TRP A 179 -14.50 -8.41 -10.39
C TRP A 179 -14.41 -9.66 -11.28
N LEU A 180 -14.64 -9.53 -12.56
CA LEU A 180 -14.50 -10.62 -13.54
C LEU A 180 -13.05 -11.11 -13.58
N ASP A 181 -12.09 -10.23 -13.44
CA ASP A 181 -10.65 -10.52 -13.52
C ASP A 181 -10.01 -10.88 -12.16
N ARG A 182 -10.80 -10.96 -11.08
CA ARG A 182 -10.32 -11.18 -9.71
C ARG A 182 -9.43 -12.41 -9.51
N SER A 183 -9.58 -13.43 -10.33
CA SER A 183 -8.76 -14.65 -10.25
C SER A 183 -7.29 -14.41 -10.57
N ARG A 184 -6.96 -13.36 -11.34
CA ARG A 184 -5.58 -12.98 -11.67
C ARG A 184 -4.85 -12.31 -10.50
N TYR A 185 -5.56 -11.89 -9.45
CA TYR A 185 -4.95 -11.34 -8.24
C TYR A 185 -4.49 -12.42 -7.25
N ARG A 186 -4.27 -13.63 -7.72
CA ARG A 186 -3.66 -14.70 -6.92
C ARG A 186 -2.17 -14.73 -7.18
N PRO A 187 -1.32 -14.49 -6.15
CA PRO A 187 0.12 -14.53 -6.33
C PRO A 187 0.59 -15.97 -6.54
N ALA A 188 1.49 -16.16 -7.48
CA ALA A 188 2.28 -17.39 -7.58
C ALA A 188 3.47 -17.25 -6.61
N MET A 189 3.32 -17.75 -5.38
CA MET A 189 4.38 -17.71 -4.37
C MET A 189 5.02 -19.08 -4.23
N LEU A 190 6.33 -19.09 -4.02
CA LEU A 190 7.06 -20.31 -3.66
C LEU A 190 6.73 -20.70 -2.23
N SER A 191 6.66 -22.01 -1.98
CA SER A 191 6.69 -22.52 -0.62
C SER A 191 8.11 -22.37 -0.04
N LEU A 192 8.23 -22.40 1.29
CA LEU A 192 9.52 -22.35 1.95
C LEU A 192 10.42 -23.53 1.53
N ASP A 193 9.86 -24.74 1.42
CA ASP A 193 10.59 -25.95 0.98
C ASP A 193 11.11 -25.79 -0.46
N GLU A 194 10.35 -25.20 -1.33
CA GLU A 194 10.77 -24.95 -2.71
C GLU A 194 11.87 -23.87 -2.78
N ALA A 195 11.78 -22.83 -1.95
CA ALA A 195 12.83 -21.82 -1.83
C ALA A 195 14.14 -22.43 -1.32
N ILE A 196 14.09 -23.30 -0.31
CA ILE A 196 15.25 -24.04 0.21
C ILE A 196 15.88 -24.91 -0.88
N ARG A 197 15.07 -25.66 -1.61
CA ARG A 197 15.55 -26.51 -2.71
C ARG A 197 16.28 -25.68 -3.77
N LEU A 198 15.67 -24.57 -4.23
CA LEU A 198 16.28 -23.68 -5.23
C LEU A 198 17.57 -23.03 -4.71
N ALA A 199 17.61 -22.60 -3.46
CA ALA A 199 18.83 -22.07 -2.83
C ALA A 199 19.95 -23.11 -2.83
N GLY A 200 19.64 -24.35 -2.43
CA GLY A 200 20.60 -25.46 -2.42
C GLY A 200 21.18 -25.79 -3.81
N GLU A 201 20.33 -25.81 -4.84
CA GLU A 201 20.77 -26.02 -6.23
C GLU A 201 21.67 -24.89 -6.72
N THR A 202 21.35 -23.63 -6.36
CA THR A 202 22.14 -22.47 -6.77
C THR A 202 23.53 -22.48 -6.14
N ILE A 203 23.63 -22.81 -4.86
CA ILE A 203 24.92 -22.90 -4.14
C ILE A 203 25.82 -23.96 -4.77
N GLN A 204 25.27 -25.08 -5.21
CA GLN A 204 26.03 -26.17 -5.84
C GLN A 204 26.47 -25.84 -7.27
N ASN A 205 25.96 -24.82 -7.89
CA ASN A 205 26.26 -24.43 -9.26
C ASN A 205 26.69 -22.96 -9.39
N PRO A 206 28.01 -22.67 -9.29
CA PRO A 206 28.51 -21.28 -9.38
C PRO A 206 28.26 -20.59 -10.72
N ALA A 207 27.78 -21.30 -11.73
CA ALA A 207 27.41 -20.71 -13.02
C ALA A 207 26.01 -20.10 -12.99
N LEU A 208 25.20 -20.41 -11.99
CA LEU A 208 23.87 -19.79 -11.83
C LEU A 208 24.00 -18.40 -11.21
N PRO A 209 23.11 -17.47 -11.57
CA PRO A 209 23.05 -16.17 -10.93
C PRO A 209 22.56 -16.32 -9.48
N ALA A 210 22.89 -15.33 -8.64
CA ALA A 210 22.34 -15.26 -7.30
C ALA A 210 20.81 -15.20 -7.34
N LEU A 211 20.16 -15.92 -6.41
CA LEU A 211 18.71 -15.86 -6.22
C LEU A 211 18.37 -14.75 -5.23
N LEU A 212 17.33 -13.99 -5.53
CA LEU A 212 16.75 -13.03 -4.64
C LEU A 212 15.36 -13.53 -4.22
N PHE A 213 15.18 -13.81 -2.94
CA PHE A 213 13.89 -14.14 -2.34
C PHE A 213 13.34 -12.91 -1.64
N ALA A 214 12.11 -12.53 -1.98
CA ALA A 214 11.38 -11.47 -1.29
C ALA A 214 10.33 -12.08 -0.38
N ASP A 215 10.40 -11.78 0.92
CA ASP A 215 9.41 -12.20 1.90
C ASP A 215 8.32 -11.10 2.02
N PRO A 216 7.12 -11.31 1.49
CA PRO A 216 6.06 -10.32 1.60
C PRO A 216 5.35 -10.35 2.96
N ALA A 217 5.56 -11.39 3.77
CA ALA A 217 4.86 -11.56 5.05
C ALA A 217 5.44 -10.64 6.13
N ASP A 218 6.76 -10.34 6.06
CA ASP A 218 7.42 -9.44 7.01
C ASP A 218 8.14 -8.32 6.26
N ASN A 219 7.37 -7.50 5.56
CA ASN A 219 7.88 -6.39 4.76
C ASN A 219 7.83 -5.08 5.56
N PRO A 220 8.97 -4.52 6.02
CA PRO A 220 8.99 -3.23 6.72
C PRO A 220 8.40 -2.08 5.89
N GLY A 221 8.57 -2.10 4.57
CA GLY A 221 7.94 -1.15 3.67
C GLY A 221 6.42 -1.23 3.63
N GLY A 222 5.84 -2.36 4.01
CA GLY A 222 4.40 -2.58 4.18
C GLY A 222 3.92 -2.51 5.63
N GLY A 223 4.76 -2.06 6.58
CA GLY A 223 4.43 -1.97 7.99
C GLY A 223 4.72 -3.25 8.80
N GLY A 224 5.38 -4.25 8.20
CA GLY A 224 5.92 -5.40 8.93
C GLY A 224 7.08 -4.99 9.84
N ARG A 225 7.37 -5.79 10.86
CA ARG A 225 8.45 -5.48 11.80
C ARG A 225 9.84 -5.64 11.22
N GLY A 226 10.03 -6.53 10.23
CA GLY A 226 11.33 -6.89 9.66
C GLY A 226 12.19 -7.71 10.61
N ASN A 227 11.59 -8.58 11.39
CA ASN A 227 12.29 -9.34 12.42
C ASN A 227 11.85 -10.80 12.56
N THR A 228 11.05 -11.33 11.63
CA THR A 228 10.70 -12.75 11.66
C THR A 228 11.90 -13.62 11.31
N THR A 229 12.03 -14.74 12.02
CA THR A 229 13.19 -15.65 11.89
C THR A 229 12.92 -16.89 11.06
N THR A 230 11.72 -17.03 10.50
CA THR A 230 11.28 -18.26 9.81
C THR A 230 12.23 -18.69 8.68
N ILE A 231 12.57 -17.77 7.79
CA ILE A 231 13.49 -18.07 6.66
C ILE A 231 14.90 -18.30 7.17
N LEU A 232 15.36 -17.48 8.13
CA LEU A 232 16.68 -17.62 8.74
C LEU A 232 16.84 -18.99 9.39
N SER A 233 15.89 -19.41 10.22
CA SER A 233 15.89 -20.72 10.90
C SER A 233 15.92 -21.86 9.89
N ALA A 234 15.05 -21.81 8.88
CA ALA A 234 14.98 -22.83 7.85
C ALA A 234 16.30 -22.97 7.05
N PHE A 235 16.95 -21.86 6.74
CA PHE A 235 18.24 -21.88 6.03
C PHE A 235 19.38 -22.43 6.92
N LEU A 236 19.39 -22.07 8.20
CA LEU A 236 20.37 -22.61 9.16
C LEU A 236 20.19 -24.12 9.38
N GLU A 237 18.96 -24.58 9.59
CA GLU A 237 18.61 -25.98 9.80
C GLU A 237 18.97 -26.88 8.60
N THR A 238 18.79 -26.34 7.40
CA THR A 238 19.08 -27.07 6.15
C THR A 238 20.51 -26.88 5.66
N GLY A 239 21.33 -26.09 6.37
CA GLY A 239 22.72 -25.87 6.05
C GLY A 239 22.98 -25.01 4.83
N ILE A 240 22.02 -24.18 4.43
CA ILE A 240 22.18 -23.17 3.37
C ILE A 240 23.24 -22.17 3.82
N ARG A 241 24.24 -21.93 2.96
CA ARG A 241 25.39 -21.04 3.19
C ARG A 241 25.50 -20.02 2.06
N ASP A 242 26.47 -19.10 2.19
CA ASP A 242 26.74 -18.08 1.17
C ASP A 242 25.50 -17.26 0.79
N CYS A 243 24.69 -16.92 1.80
CA CYS A 243 23.49 -16.14 1.68
C CYS A 243 23.54 -14.88 2.55
N VAL A 244 22.78 -13.88 2.16
CA VAL A 244 22.57 -12.62 2.90
C VAL A 244 21.10 -12.49 3.21
N LEU A 245 20.76 -12.32 4.47
CA LEU A 245 19.42 -11.93 4.91
C LEU A 245 19.43 -10.45 5.30
N ALA A 246 18.57 -9.66 4.69
CA ALA A 246 18.44 -8.23 4.97
C ALA A 246 16.99 -7.76 4.73
N VAL A 247 16.45 -6.88 5.53
CA VAL A 247 16.98 -6.22 6.74
C VAL A 247 16.40 -6.92 7.96
N PHE A 248 17.13 -6.97 9.05
CA PHE A 248 16.64 -7.53 10.30
C PHE A 248 16.62 -6.45 11.38
N TYR A 249 15.44 -6.14 11.92
CA TYR A 249 15.26 -5.10 12.93
C TYR A 249 15.31 -5.71 14.34
N ASP A 250 16.45 -5.61 15.00
CA ASP A 250 16.66 -6.02 16.40
C ASP A 250 17.64 -5.09 17.12
N PRO A 251 17.15 -3.97 17.72
CA PRO A 251 18.01 -3.03 18.43
C PRO A 251 18.80 -3.64 19.58
N VAL A 252 18.29 -4.68 20.25
CA VAL A 252 18.98 -5.33 21.36
C VAL A 252 20.18 -6.12 20.84
N ALA A 253 19.99 -6.90 19.78
CA ALA A 253 21.08 -7.63 19.11
C ALA A 253 22.13 -6.68 18.54
N VAL A 254 21.71 -5.57 17.91
CA VAL A 254 22.62 -4.54 17.39
C VAL A 254 23.46 -3.92 18.50
N ASN A 255 22.87 -3.53 19.62
CA ASN A 255 23.62 -2.96 20.75
C ASN A 255 24.60 -3.97 21.35
N ALA A 256 24.21 -5.24 21.47
CA ALA A 256 25.12 -6.30 21.93
C ALA A 256 26.31 -6.51 20.98
N ALA A 257 26.06 -6.49 19.67
CA ALA A 257 27.11 -6.62 18.65
C ALA A 257 28.09 -5.42 18.70
N PHE A 258 27.59 -4.19 18.82
CA PHE A 258 28.44 -3.01 18.97
C PHE A 258 29.30 -3.04 20.25
N ALA A 259 28.71 -3.48 21.37
CA ALA A 259 29.45 -3.62 22.63
C ALA A 259 30.54 -4.66 22.57
N ALA A 260 30.35 -5.75 21.82
CA ALA A 260 31.31 -6.81 21.65
C ALA A 260 32.46 -6.43 20.72
N GLY A 261 32.24 -5.54 19.76
CA GLY A 261 33.25 -5.09 18.80
C GLY A 261 33.46 -6.01 17.59
N GLU A 262 34.21 -5.49 16.62
CA GLU A 262 34.52 -6.20 15.38
C GLU A 262 35.29 -7.52 15.64
N GLY A 263 34.90 -8.59 14.96
CA GLY A 263 35.49 -9.91 15.08
C GLY A 263 35.04 -10.70 16.31
N ALA A 264 34.24 -10.15 17.20
CA ALA A 264 33.69 -10.85 18.34
C ALA A 264 32.70 -11.95 17.92
N CYS A 265 32.73 -13.07 18.65
CA CYS A 265 31.76 -14.15 18.53
C CYS A 265 30.92 -14.19 19.83
N LEU A 266 29.64 -13.96 19.73
CA LEU A 266 28.74 -13.92 20.90
C LEU A 266 27.45 -14.69 20.61
N PRO A 267 26.88 -15.37 21.60
CA PRO A 267 25.54 -15.93 21.48
C PRO A 267 24.52 -14.80 21.48
N LEU A 268 23.61 -14.82 20.51
CA LEU A 268 22.51 -13.87 20.43
C LEU A 268 21.17 -14.61 20.44
N THR A 269 20.22 -14.09 21.21
CA THR A 269 18.81 -14.46 21.08
C THR A 269 18.13 -13.32 20.31
N LEU A 270 17.70 -13.58 19.09
CA LEU A 270 17.00 -12.60 18.29
C LEU A 270 15.61 -12.34 18.87
N ASN A 271 15.13 -11.10 18.73
CA ASN A 271 13.84 -10.65 19.25
C ASN A 271 13.68 -10.81 20.77
N SER A 272 14.76 -10.80 21.54
CA SER A 272 14.72 -11.05 22.98
C SER A 272 13.93 -10.00 23.79
N ALA A 273 13.68 -8.83 23.23
CA ALA A 273 12.88 -7.77 23.84
C ALA A 273 11.37 -7.89 23.55
N GLU A 274 10.98 -8.84 22.71
CA GLU A 274 9.60 -9.03 22.31
C GLU A 274 9.02 -10.32 22.87
N ASP A 275 7.75 -10.24 23.29
CA ASP A 275 6.98 -11.44 23.68
C ASP A 275 6.48 -12.10 22.39
N ASN A 276 7.34 -12.96 21.81
CA ASN A 276 7.06 -13.62 20.55
C ASN A 276 6.26 -14.90 20.79
N GLN A 277 5.01 -14.87 20.41
CA GLN A 277 4.16 -16.06 20.29
C GLN A 277 4.09 -16.61 18.84
N TYR A 278 5.01 -16.18 17.98
CA TYR A 278 5.01 -16.54 16.56
C TYR A 278 6.25 -17.31 16.16
#